data_11719315ab8d8f914925fd37fcba4d98
#
_entry.id   11719315ab8d8f914925fd37fcba4d98
#
_cell.length_a   1.000
_cell.length_b   1.000
_cell.length_c   1.000
_cell.angle_alpha   90.00
_cell.angle_beta   90.00
_cell.angle_gamma   90.00
#
_symmetry.space_group_name_H-M   'P 1'
#
loop_
_entity.id
_entity.type
_entity.pdbx_description
1 polymer ?
#
loop_
_entity_poly.entity_id
_entity_poly.type
_entity_poly.pdbx_seq_one_letter_code
_entity_poly.pdbx_strand_id
1 'polypeptide(L)'
;MASSRAKQRNRSIQPIERKYQLTRRILEKLLNNNVKTIILTKSNLVTRDIDIMLENSRNLQVGLTIITLDEHFKRAFEPYSPSVKERLSALEKLSRNGIVTFCFIGPMLPVVTDESLWTLIDVLENIGVKMLIFDRMNVKWGLNKHLLEIIGKNFPDLYELYEKVFTGGEYWKYYKSLKNDILNFCEGKSFKVVFCY
;
A
#
# COMPACT_ATOMS: atom_id res chain seq x y z
N MET A 1 26.99 -9.54 -6.70
CA MET A 1 25.98 -9.34 -7.76
C MET A 1 24.68 -10.15 -7.59
N ALA A 2 24.26 -10.52 -6.39
CA ALA A 2 23.09 -11.37 -6.14
C ALA A 2 21.90 -10.64 -5.48
N SER A 3 21.96 -9.31 -5.32
CA SER A 3 20.98 -8.55 -4.52
C SER A 3 19.79 -7.97 -5.29
N SER A 4 19.81 -7.92 -6.62
CA SER A 4 18.74 -7.24 -7.38
C SER A 4 17.49 -8.11 -7.65
N ARG A 5 17.59 -9.42 -7.52
CA ARG A 5 16.49 -10.35 -7.84
C ARG A 5 15.42 -10.52 -6.75
N ALA A 6 15.70 -10.21 -5.51
CA ALA A 6 14.76 -10.40 -4.40
C ALA A 6 13.67 -9.31 -4.31
N LYS A 7 13.87 -8.14 -4.92
CA LYS A 7 12.97 -6.97 -4.83
C LYS A 7 11.80 -6.99 -5.80
N GLN A 8 11.77 -7.89 -6.78
CA GLN A 8 10.75 -7.89 -7.83
C GLN A 8 9.55 -8.81 -7.56
N ARG A 9 9.49 -9.49 -6.43
CA ARG A 9 8.62 -10.67 -6.27
C ARG A 9 7.12 -10.45 -6.06
N ASN A 10 6.63 -9.24 -5.79
CA ASN A 10 5.20 -9.06 -5.46
C ASN A 10 4.54 -7.82 -6.05
N ARG A 11 4.66 -7.62 -7.36
CA ARG A 11 3.86 -6.60 -8.06
C ARG A 11 2.93 -7.32 -9.03
N SER A 12 1.69 -7.51 -8.62
CA SER A 12 0.68 -8.24 -9.41
C SER A 12 0.40 -7.60 -10.76
N ILE A 13 0.52 -6.29 -10.92
CA ILE A 13 0.29 -5.60 -12.20
C ILE A 13 1.51 -4.75 -12.52
N GLN A 14 2.41 -5.30 -13.34
CA GLN A 14 3.62 -4.61 -13.80
C GLN A 14 3.36 -3.86 -15.12
N PRO A 15 4.22 -2.90 -15.53
CA PRO A 15 4.06 -2.19 -16.79
C PRO A 15 3.98 -3.11 -18.03
N ILE A 16 4.64 -4.26 -17.98
CA ILE A 16 4.63 -5.30 -19.03
C ILE A 16 3.22 -5.88 -19.27
N GLU A 17 2.34 -5.77 -18.29
CA GLU A 17 0.93 -6.17 -18.39
C GLU A 17 0.15 -5.38 -19.45
N ARG A 18 0.61 -4.18 -19.83
CA ARG A 18 0.03 -3.45 -20.96
C ARG A 18 0.10 -4.26 -22.25
N LYS A 19 1.17 -5.04 -22.42
CA LYS A 19 1.41 -5.86 -23.63
C LYS A 19 0.83 -7.26 -23.51
N TYR A 20 1.12 -7.98 -22.43
CA TYR A 20 0.82 -9.40 -22.32
C TYR A 20 -0.53 -9.73 -21.71
N GLN A 21 -1.10 -8.82 -20.91
CA GLN A 21 -2.42 -8.95 -20.26
C GLN A 21 -2.62 -10.28 -19.50
N LEU A 22 -1.55 -10.80 -18.91
CA LEU A 22 -1.59 -12.09 -18.21
C LEU A 22 -2.48 -12.01 -16.97
N THR A 23 -2.34 -10.93 -16.18
CA THR A 23 -3.18 -10.71 -15.00
C THR A 23 -4.64 -10.57 -15.38
N ARG A 24 -4.96 -9.86 -16.47
CA ARG A 24 -6.32 -9.75 -16.99
C ARG A 24 -6.92 -11.11 -17.32
N ARG A 25 -6.21 -11.94 -18.08
CA ARG A 25 -6.66 -13.30 -18.47
C ARG A 25 -6.84 -14.23 -17.27
N ILE A 26 -5.97 -14.13 -16.25
CA ILE A 26 -6.11 -14.90 -15.01
C ILE A 26 -7.33 -14.42 -14.25
N LEU A 27 -7.50 -13.11 -14.09
CA LEU A 27 -8.63 -12.51 -13.39
C LEU A 27 -9.96 -12.92 -14.01
N GLU A 28 -10.09 -12.83 -15.33
CA GLU A 28 -11.26 -13.27 -16.08
C GLU A 28 -11.63 -14.74 -15.78
N LYS A 29 -10.63 -15.63 -15.82
CA LYS A 29 -10.86 -17.05 -15.48
C LYS A 29 -11.28 -17.27 -14.03
N LEU A 30 -10.66 -16.54 -13.08
CA LEU A 30 -11.01 -16.68 -11.68
C LEU A 30 -12.44 -16.20 -11.41
N LEU A 31 -12.81 -15.04 -11.96
CA LEU A 31 -14.13 -14.43 -11.77
C LEU A 31 -15.23 -15.26 -12.44
N ASN A 32 -15.01 -15.76 -13.64
CA ASN A 32 -15.96 -16.64 -14.36
C ASN A 32 -16.21 -17.97 -13.64
N ASN A 33 -15.27 -18.41 -12.80
CA ASN A 33 -15.42 -19.60 -11.97
C ASN A 33 -15.84 -19.26 -10.53
N ASN A 34 -16.33 -18.03 -10.26
CA ASN A 34 -16.78 -17.58 -8.94
C ASN A 34 -15.71 -17.69 -7.83
N VAL A 35 -14.43 -17.63 -8.16
CA VAL A 35 -13.34 -17.70 -7.18
C VAL A 35 -13.24 -16.36 -6.45
N LYS A 36 -13.26 -16.40 -5.12
CA LYS A 36 -13.00 -15.19 -4.30
C LYS A 36 -11.59 -14.69 -4.57
N THR A 37 -11.50 -13.47 -5.07
CA THR A 37 -10.25 -12.89 -5.57
C THR A 37 -9.94 -11.58 -4.85
N ILE A 38 -8.69 -11.44 -4.42
CA ILE A 38 -8.17 -10.19 -3.86
C ILE A 38 -6.99 -9.75 -4.73
N ILE A 39 -7.05 -8.52 -5.21
CA ILE A 39 -5.94 -7.87 -5.93
C ILE A 39 -5.33 -6.82 -5.01
N LEU A 40 -4.02 -6.91 -4.76
CA LEU A 40 -3.24 -5.86 -4.12
C LEU A 40 -2.11 -5.43 -5.06
N THR A 41 -2.07 -4.14 -5.39
CA THR A 41 -1.08 -3.59 -6.32
C THR A 41 -0.69 -2.16 -5.96
N LYS A 42 0.40 -1.66 -6.56
CA LYS A 42 0.77 -0.23 -6.58
C LYS A 42 0.44 0.41 -7.94
N SER A 43 -0.07 -0.37 -8.89
CA SER A 43 -0.26 0.06 -10.27
C SER A 43 -1.67 0.57 -10.52
N ASN A 44 -1.76 1.79 -11.03
CA ASN A 44 -3.02 2.38 -11.51
C ASN A 44 -3.58 1.65 -12.74
N LEU A 45 -2.76 0.82 -13.41
CA LEU A 45 -3.17 -0.02 -14.55
C LEU A 45 -4.28 -1.02 -14.18
N VAL A 46 -4.49 -1.29 -12.90
CA VAL A 46 -5.59 -2.14 -12.43
C VAL A 46 -6.96 -1.65 -12.92
N THR A 47 -7.11 -0.35 -13.15
CA THR A 47 -8.36 0.24 -13.66
C THR A 47 -8.67 -0.07 -15.12
N ARG A 48 -7.71 -0.63 -15.87
CA ARG A 48 -7.93 -1.13 -17.24
C ARG A 48 -8.97 -2.26 -17.28
N ASP A 49 -8.99 -3.06 -16.22
CA ASP A 49 -9.74 -4.33 -16.17
C ASP A 49 -11.10 -4.18 -15.45
N ILE A 50 -11.60 -2.94 -15.27
CA ILE A 50 -12.88 -2.66 -14.60
C ILE A 50 -14.03 -3.37 -15.32
N ASP A 51 -14.00 -3.46 -16.63
CA ASP A 51 -15.02 -4.13 -17.45
C ASP A 51 -15.27 -5.57 -16.97
N ILE A 52 -14.23 -6.38 -16.87
CA ILE A 52 -14.35 -7.77 -16.39
C ILE A 52 -14.63 -7.87 -14.88
N MET A 53 -14.20 -6.86 -14.10
CA MET A 53 -14.47 -6.81 -12.67
C MET A 53 -15.95 -6.60 -12.34
N LEU A 54 -16.66 -5.83 -13.16
CA LEU A 54 -18.08 -5.53 -12.95
C LEU A 54 -18.99 -6.75 -13.16
N GLU A 55 -18.62 -7.66 -14.05
CA GLU A 55 -19.39 -8.87 -14.34
C GLU A 55 -19.52 -9.79 -13.10
N ASN A 56 -18.53 -9.78 -12.20
CA ASN A 56 -18.47 -10.65 -11.03
C ASN A 56 -17.94 -9.92 -9.77
N SER A 57 -18.35 -8.69 -9.54
CA SER A 57 -17.85 -7.82 -8.48
C SER A 57 -18.03 -8.35 -7.05
N ARG A 58 -19.02 -9.24 -6.82
CA ARG A 58 -19.34 -9.80 -5.50
C ARG A 58 -18.19 -10.64 -4.90
N ASN A 59 -17.36 -11.23 -5.74
CA ASN A 59 -16.26 -12.10 -5.33
C ASN A 59 -14.89 -11.40 -5.43
N LEU A 60 -14.86 -10.09 -5.65
CA LEU A 60 -13.64 -9.33 -5.90
C LEU A 60 -13.45 -8.23 -4.88
N GLN A 61 -12.22 -8.08 -4.40
CA GLN A 61 -11.75 -6.92 -3.68
C GLN A 61 -10.46 -6.40 -4.32
N VAL A 62 -10.35 -5.10 -4.49
CA VAL A 62 -9.17 -4.49 -5.12
C VAL A 62 -8.56 -3.46 -4.18
N GLY A 63 -7.29 -3.61 -3.89
CA GLY A 63 -6.54 -2.70 -3.04
C GLY A 63 -5.32 -2.09 -3.72
N LEU A 64 -5.03 -0.86 -3.34
CA LEU A 64 -3.78 -0.21 -3.69
C LEU A 64 -2.95 0.08 -2.44
N THR A 65 -1.62 -0.02 -2.58
CA THR A 65 -0.69 0.35 -1.51
C THR A 65 -0.39 1.84 -1.60
N ILE A 66 -0.64 2.57 -0.50
CA ILE A 66 -0.27 3.99 -0.35
C ILE A 66 0.23 4.17 1.08
N ILE A 67 1.48 4.58 1.25
CA ILE A 67 2.11 4.72 2.59
C ILE A 67 2.28 6.17 3.03
N THR A 68 2.16 7.12 2.12
CA THR A 68 2.32 8.55 2.35
C THR A 68 1.61 9.34 1.26
N LEU A 69 1.26 10.58 1.52
CA LEU A 69 0.81 11.55 0.52
C LEU A 69 1.97 12.34 -0.10
N ASP A 70 3.16 12.29 0.50
CA ASP A 70 4.33 13.01 0.02
C ASP A 70 5.01 12.26 -1.15
N GLU A 71 5.07 12.92 -2.30
CA GLU A 71 5.71 12.38 -3.51
C GLU A 71 7.24 12.33 -3.41
N HIS A 72 7.87 13.10 -2.52
CA HIS A 72 9.31 13.03 -2.31
C HIS A 72 9.67 11.74 -1.56
N PHE A 73 8.98 11.44 -0.46
CA PHE A 73 9.12 10.16 0.21
C PHE A 73 8.76 9.00 -0.71
N LYS A 74 7.65 9.11 -1.46
CA LYS A 74 7.25 8.08 -2.41
C LYS A 74 8.36 7.80 -3.43
N ARG A 75 9.00 8.81 -4.00
CA ARG A 75 10.08 8.61 -4.98
C ARG A 75 11.30 7.94 -4.39
N ALA A 76 11.66 8.24 -3.16
CA ALA A 76 12.80 7.62 -2.49
C ALA A 76 12.60 6.12 -2.24
N PHE A 77 11.40 5.73 -1.77
CA PHE A 77 11.09 4.34 -1.42
C PHE A 77 10.52 3.52 -2.57
N GLU A 78 9.84 4.17 -3.51
CA GLU A 78 9.10 3.51 -4.58
C GLU A 78 9.31 4.21 -5.95
N PRO A 79 10.56 4.36 -6.43
CA PRO A 79 10.90 5.20 -7.60
C PRO A 79 10.15 4.80 -8.88
N TYR A 80 9.88 3.50 -9.06
CA TYR A 80 9.29 2.95 -10.29
C TYR A 80 7.78 2.70 -10.20
N SER A 81 7.11 3.20 -9.18
CA SER A 81 5.67 3.04 -9.03
C SER A 81 4.94 4.33 -9.44
N PRO A 82 3.66 4.24 -9.83
CA PRO A 82 2.82 5.41 -10.10
C PRO A 82 2.81 6.41 -8.94
N SER A 83 2.54 7.67 -9.25
CA SER A 83 2.39 8.73 -8.25
C SER A 83 1.29 8.40 -7.23
N VAL A 84 1.33 9.03 -6.07
CA VAL A 84 0.27 8.91 -5.06
C VAL A 84 -1.07 9.34 -5.64
N LYS A 85 -1.09 10.46 -6.38
CA LYS A 85 -2.29 10.98 -7.06
C LYS A 85 -2.90 9.95 -8.01
N GLU A 86 -2.09 9.28 -8.83
CA GLU A 86 -2.57 8.24 -9.75
C GLU A 86 -3.15 7.04 -9.01
N ARG A 87 -2.59 6.66 -7.86
CA ARG A 87 -3.11 5.55 -7.04
C ARG A 87 -4.43 5.92 -6.36
N LEU A 88 -4.55 7.14 -5.81
CA LEU A 88 -5.80 7.64 -5.24
C LEU A 88 -6.89 7.73 -6.30
N SER A 89 -6.57 8.28 -7.47
CA SER A 89 -7.51 8.32 -8.60
C SER A 89 -7.95 6.93 -9.06
N ALA A 90 -7.06 5.94 -9.02
CA ALA A 90 -7.41 4.56 -9.33
C ALA A 90 -8.37 3.96 -8.29
N LEU A 91 -8.14 4.18 -6.99
CA LEU A 91 -9.07 3.76 -5.92
C LEU A 91 -10.44 4.42 -6.09
N GLU A 92 -10.45 5.73 -6.35
CA GLU A 92 -11.70 6.49 -6.57
C GLU A 92 -12.46 5.94 -7.76
N LYS A 93 -11.79 5.70 -8.90
CA LYS A 93 -12.42 5.13 -10.08
C LYS A 93 -13.02 3.75 -9.82
N LEU A 94 -12.29 2.88 -9.11
CA LEU A 94 -12.78 1.55 -8.74
C LEU A 94 -14.00 1.64 -7.79
N SER A 95 -13.92 2.46 -6.75
CA SER A 95 -14.99 2.65 -5.78
C SER A 95 -16.27 3.21 -6.42
N ARG A 96 -16.14 4.23 -7.28
CA ARG A 96 -17.27 4.81 -8.03
C ARG A 96 -17.95 3.83 -8.98
N ASN A 97 -17.23 2.82 -9.45
CA ASN A 97 -17.79 1.73 -10.25
C ASN A 97 -18.36 0.57 -9.40
N GLY A 98 -18.51 0.75 -8.07
CA GLY A 98 -19.12 -0.25 -7.19
C GLY A 98 -18.20 -1.45 -6.85
N ILE A 99 -16.93 -1.39 -7.20
CA ILE A 99 -15.96 -2.41 -6.81
C ILE A 99 -15.54 -2.20 -5.34
N VAL A 100 -15.57 -3.26 -4.54
CA VAL A 100 -15.11 -3.19 -3.15
C VAL A 100 -13.62 -2.91 -3.11
N THR A 101 -13.26 -1.73 -2.58
CA THR A 101 -11.87 -1.28 -2.52
C THR A 101 -11.30 -1.29 -1.10
N PHE A 102 -9.98 -1.47 -0.99
CA PHE A 102 -9.23 -1.29 0.24
C PHE A 102 -7.91 -0.58 -0.02
N CYS A 103 -7.37 0.08 1.01
CA CYS A 103 -6.02 0.64 0.97
C CYS A 103 -5.11 -0.15 1.90
N PHE A 104 -3.95 -0.56 1.38
CA PHE A 104 -2.88 -1.15 2.17
C PHE A 104 -1.85 -0.07 2.53
N ILE A 105 -1.79 0.28 3.82
CA ILE A 105 -0.87 1.27 4.38
C ILE A 105 0.28 0.51 5.03
N GLY A 106 1.23 0.09 4.22
CA GLY A 106 2.33 -0.77 4.66
C GLY A 106 3.49 -0.87 3.65
N PRO A 107 4.74 -0.91 4.16
CA PRO A 107 5.07 -0.75 5.59
C PRO A 107 4.89 0.68 6.07
N MET A 108 4.33 0.85 7.27
CA MET A 108 4.32 2.16 7.93
C MET A 108 5.75 2.49 8.39
N LEU A 109 6.19 3.69 8.05
CA LEU A 109 7.53 4.18 8.32
C LEU A 109 7.47 5.47 9.16
N PRO A 110 8.27 5.61 10.23
CA PRO A 110 8.30 6.82 11.05
C PRO A 110 8.47 8.09 10.22
N VAL A 111 7.74 9.14 10.53
CA VAL A 111 7.66 10.42 9.81
C VAL A 111 7.05 10.26 8.41
N VAL A 112 7.61 9.39 7.56
CA VAL A 112 7.17 9.17 6.17
C VAL A 112 5.68 8.83 6.06
N THR A 113 5.18 7.99 6.97
CA THR A 113 3.76 7.64 7.02
C THR A 113 3.02 8.59 7.94
N ASP A 114 3.57 8.89 9.11
CA ASP A 114 2.89 9.59 10.20
C ASP A 114 2.47 11.01 9.81
N GLU A 115 3.32 11.77 9.12
CA GLU A 115 3.05 13.17 8.75
C GLU A 115 1.79 13.34 7.88
N SER A 116 1.49 12.36 7.05
CA SER A 116 0.34 12.44 6.14
C SER A 116 -0.77 11.45 6.47
N LEU A 117 -0.62 10.63 7.50
CA LEU A 117 -1.49 9.49 7.79
C LEU A 117 -2.95 9.90 8.00
N TRP A 118 -3.18 10.90 8.83
CA TRP A 118 -4.53 11.34 9.18
C TRP A 118 -5.26 11.91 7.96
N THR A 119 -4.58 12.76 7.20
CA THR A 119 -5.10 13.28 5.93
C THR A 119 -5.33 12.17 4.91
N LEU A 120 -4.43 11.18 4.83
CA LEU A 120 -4.61 10.03 3.95
C LEU A 120 -5.86 9.23 4.32
N ILE A 121 -6.09 8.98 5.61
CA ILE A 121 -7.28 8.27 6.09
C ILE A 121 -8.57 9.02 5.69
N ASP A 122 -8.62 10.33 5.89
CA ASP A 122 -9.79 11.15 5.51
C ASP A 122 -10.03 11.16 4.00
N VAL A 123 -8.96 11.26 3.20
CA VAL A 123 -9.05 11.16 1.74
C VAL A 123 -9.60 9.79 1.31
N LEU A 124 -9.13 8.70 1.93
CA LEU A 124 -9.59 7.35 1.62
C LEU A 124 -11.05 7.12 2.03
N GLU A 125 -11.49 7.71 3.15
CA GLU A 125 -12.91 7.71 3.55
C GLU A 125 -13.78 8.41 2.52
N ASN A 126 -13.39 9.61 2.08
CA ASN A 126 -14.10 10.38 1.06
C ASN A 126 -14.17 9.66 -0.32
N ILE A 127 -13.14 8.88 -0.67
CA ILE A 127 -13.13 8.00 -1.84
C ILE A 127 -14.15 6.85 -1.69
N GLY A 128 -14.53 6.50 -0.46
CA GLY A 128 -15.46 5.41 -0.17
C GLY A 128 -14.79 4.04 -0.08
N VAL A 129 -13.51 4.00 0.28
CA VAL A 129 -12.76 2.76 0.55
C VAL A 129 -13.42 1.99 1.70
N LYS A 130 -13.54 0.67 1.59
CA LYS A 130 -14.28 -0.16 2.56
C LYS A 130 -13.40 -0.76 3.65
N MET A 131 -12.08 -0.77 3.47
CA MET A 131 -11.16 -1.33 4.45
C MET A 131 -9.79 -0.64 4.36
N LEU A 132 -9.19 -0.35 5.51
CA LEU A 132 -7.79 0.07 5.63
C LEU A 132 -7.01 -1.05 6.30
N ILE A 133 -5.91 -1.46 5.69
CA ILE A 133 -5.02 -2.51 6.19
C ILE A 133 -3.67 -1.86 6.52
N PHE A 134 -3.30 -1.93 7.79
CA PHE A 134 -2.06 -1.37 8.30
C PHE A 134 -1.03 -2.48 8.55
N ASP A 135 0.19 -2.28 8.05
CA ASP A 135 1.28 -3.21 8.31
C ASP A 135 2.54 -2.45 8.73
N ARG A 136 3.24 -3.02 9.70
CA ARG A 136 4.52 -2.48 10.17
C ARG A 136 5.65 -2.87 9.23
N MET A 137 6.77 -2.16 9.33
CA MET A 137 8.00 -2.56 8.64
C MET A 137 8.52 -3.88 9.22
N ASN A 138 8.64 -4.89 8.40
CA ASN A 138 9.18 -6.17 8.85
C ASN A 138 10.70 -6.10 8.97
N VAL A 139 11.19 -6.18 10.20
CA VAL A 139 12.62 -6.11 10.53
C VAL A 139 13.25 -7.48 10.33
N LYS A 140 13.57 -7.86 9.09
CA LYS A 140 14.36 -9.06 8.77
C LYS A 140 15.80 -8.69 8.49
N TRP A 141 16.72 -9.62 8.76
CA TRP A 141 18.16 -9.49 8.49
C TRP A 141 18.44 -8.84 7.13
N GLY A 142 19.24 -7.78 7.12
CA GLY A 142 19.65 -7.05 5.92
C GLY A 142 18.66 -5.97 5.41
N LEU A 143 17.39 -6.00 5.82
CA LEU A 143 16.42 -5.00 5.40
C LEU A 143 16.64 -3.64 6.08
N ASN A 144 17.05 -3.67 7.36
CA ASN A 144 17.37 -2.46 8.13
C ASN A 144 18.52 -1.69 7.51
N LYS A 145 19.57 -2.37 7.09
CA LYS A 145 20.72 -1.73 6.45
C LYS A 145 20.31 -0.96 5.18
N HIS A 146 19.53 -1.58 4.34
CA HIS A 146 19.05 -0.94 3.11
C HIS A 146 18.08 0.21 3.38
N LEU A 147 17.22 0.09 4.39
CA LEU A 147 16.34 1.17 4.83
C LEU A 147 17.15 2.36 5.32
N LEU A 148 18.14 2.13 6.19
CA LEU A 148 19.04 3.15 6.72
C LEU A 148 19.88 3.79 5.61
N GLU A 149 20.31 3.04 4.60
CA GLU A 149 21.00 3.58 3.42
C GLU A 149 20.10 4.56 2.62
N ILE A 150 18.81 4.21 2.42
CA ILE A 150 17.86 5.11 1.75
C ILE A 150 17.62 6.35 2.58
N ILE A 151 17.39 6.21 3.88
CA ILE A 151 17.17 7.32 4.81
C ILE A 151 18.39 8.22 4.86
N GLY A 152 19.58 7.70 5.13
CA GLY A 152 20.80 8.49 5.21
C GLY A 152 21.16 9.25 3.92
N LYS A 153 20.78 8.68 2.77
CA LYS A 153 21.00 9.31 1.47
C LYS A 153 19.99 10.43 1.15
N ASN A 154 18.72 10.22 1.47
CA ASN A 154 17.64 11.11 0.99
C ASN A 154 17.05 11.98 2.11
N PHE A 155 17.20 11.57 3.38
CA PHE A 155 16.61 12.21 4.56
C PHE A 155 17.57 12.11 5.75
N PRO A 156 18.76 12.73 5.68
CA PRO A 156 19.81 12.58 6.70
C PRO A 156 19.32 12.99 8.10
N ASP A 157 18.44 13.97 8.21
CA ASP A 157 17.86 14.43 9.47
C ASP A 157 16.99 13.37 10.18
N LEU A 158 16.52 12.35 9.45
CA LEU A 158 15.74 11.25 10.00
C LEU A 158 16.60 10.04 10.40
N TYR A 159 17.90 10.05 10.11
CA TYR A 159 18.76 8.87 10.28
C TYR A 159 18.81 8.39 11.73
N GLU A 160 19.04 9.27 12.68
CA GLU A 160 19.11 8.93 14.11
C GLU A 160 17.79 8.35 14.63
N LEU A 161 16.66 8.91 14.19
CA LEU A 161 15.34 8.39 14.54
C LEU A 161 15.15 6.97 14.04
N TYR A 162 15.52 6.72 12.78
CA TYR A 162 15.39 5.39 12.18
C TYR A 162 16.33 4.37 12.83
N GLU A 163 17.56 4.75 13.15
CA GLU A 163 18.48 3.92 13.88
C GLU A 163 17.91 3.54 15.24
N LYS A 164 17.43 4.53 16.02
CA LYS A 164 16.81 4.33 17.32
C LYS A 164 15.60 3.40 17.27
N VAL A 165 14.71 3.60 16.31
CA VAL A 165 13.49 2.78 16.16
C VAL A 165 13.84 1.37 15.70
N PHE A 166 14.68 1.22 14.67
CA PHE A 166 14.88 -0.08 14.01
C PHE A 166 16.04 -0.90 14.54
N THR A 167 16.97 -0.31 15.28
CA THR A 167 18.12 -1.00 15.90
C THR A 167 18.22 -0.75 17.39
N GLY A 168 17.71 0.37 17.90
CA GLY A 168 17.81 0.80 19.32
C GLY A 168 16.74 0.23 20.25
N GLY A 169 15.85 -0.65 19.80
CA GLY A 169 14.87 -1.32 20.64
C GLY A 169 13.53 -0.59 20.81
N GLU A 170 13.33 0.57 20.22
CA GLU A 170 12.06 1.32 20.32
C GLU A 170 10.97 0.88 19.32
N TYR A 171 11.27 -0.09 18.49
CA TYR A 171 10.40 -0.61 17.43
C TYR A 171 8.97 -0.95 17.91
N TRP A 172 8.87 -1.76 18.98
CA TRP A 172 7.57 -2.18 19.49
C TRP A 172 6.79 -1.05 20.15
N LYS A 173 7.47 -0.14 20.82
CA LYS A 173 6.87 1.04 21.45
C LYS A 173 6.26 1.94 20.40
N TYR A 174 6.99 2.22 19.33
CA TYR A 174 6.52 3.03 18.21
C TYR A 174 5.25 2.44 17.58
N TYR A 175 5.28 1.18 17.14
CA TYR A 175 4.10 0.59 16.47
C TYR A 175 2.91 0.36 17.39
N LYS A 176 3.12 0.14 18.68
CA LYS A 176 2.05 0.05 19.68
C LYS A 176 1.35 1.39 19.87
N SER A 177 2.10 2.48 19.99
CA SER A 177 1.54 3.83 20.08
C SER A 177 0.75 4.17 18.83
N LEU A 178 1.38 4.06 17.66
CA LEU A 178 0.74 4.37 16.37
C LEU A 178 -0.55 3.57 16.14
N LYS A 179 -0.57 2.29 16.53
CA LYS A 179 -1.79 1.46 16.45
C LYS A 179 -2.93 2.03 17.29
N ASN A 180 -2.66 2.46 18.53
CA ASN A 180 -3.67 3.06 19.40
C ASN A 180 -4.19 4.38 18.82
N ASP A 181 -3.29 5.22 18.31
CA ASP A 181 -3.65 6.49 17.70
C ASP A 181 -4.53 6.30 16.46
N ILE A 182 -4.20 5.31 15.61
CA ILE A 182 -5.01 4.94 14.45
C ILE A 182 -6.40 4.46 14.87
N LEU A 183 -6.49 3.59 15.89
CA LEU A 183 -7.78 3.08 16.38
C LEU A 183 -8.66 4.21 16.88
N ASN A 184 -8.11 5.13 17.69
CA ASN A 184 -8.83 6.29 18.20
C ASN A 184 -9.30 7.22 17.07
N PHE A 185 -8.43 7.49 16.08
CA PHE A 185 -8.79 8.37 14.96
C PHE A 185 -9.84 7.75 14.03
N CYS A 186 -9.85 6.44 13.92
CA CYS A 186 -10.76 5.71 13.04
C CYS A 186 -12.09 5.35 13.73
N GLU A 187 -12.28 5.69 15.00
CA GLU A 187 -13.54 5.43 15.70
C GLU A 187 -14.71 6.15 15.00
N GLY A 188 -15.77 5.40 14.72
CA GLY A 188 -16.98 5.93 14.05
C GLY A 188 -16.85 6.12 12.53
N LYS A 189 -15.70 5.85 11.91
CA LYS A 189 -15.53 5.97 10.45
C LYS A 189 -16.18 4.83 9.68
N SER A 190 -16.46 5.05 8.40
CA SER A 190 -17.29 4.20 7.54
C SER A 190 -16.60 2.96 6.96
N PHE A 191 -15.36 2.70 7.30
CA PHE A 191 -14.55 1.59 6.79
C PHE A 191 -14.06 0.67 7.91
N LYS A 192 -13.65 -0.54 7.55
CA LYS A 192 -13.05 -1.50 8.48
C LYS A 192 -11.54 -1.23 8.62
N VAL A 193 -11.03 -1.27 9.86
CA VAL A 193 -9.60 -1.20 10.19
C VAL A 193 -9.05 -2.59 10.48
N VAL A 194 -7.93 -2.95 9.87
CA VAL A 194 -7.23 -4.23 10.03
C VAL A 194 -5.75 -3.99 10.24
N PHE A 195 -5.14 -4.69 11.19
CA PHE A 195 -3.69 -4.70 11.40
C PHE A 195 -3.12 -6.07 11.08
N CYS A 196 -1.98 -6.12 10.38
CA CYS A 196 -1.25 -7.35 10.04
C CYS A 196 -0.24 -7.79 11.12
N TYR A 197 -0.27 -7.18 12.32
CA TYR A 197 0.65 -7.45 13.41
C TYR A 197 -0.04 -7.35 14.77
#